data_08039a990f72cc4485f4f51baa215eb0
#
_entry.id   08039a990f72cc4485f4f51baa215eb0
#
_cell.length_a   1.000
_cell.length_b   1.000
_cell.length_c   1.000
_cell.angle_alpha   90.00
_cell.angle_beta   90.00
_cell.angle_gamma   90.00
#
_symmetry.space_group_name_H-M   'P 1'
#
loop_
_entity.id
_entity.type
_entity.pdbx_description
1 polymer ?
#
loop_
_entity_poly.entity_id
_entity_poly.type
_entity_poly.pdbx_seq_one_letter_code
_entity_poly.pdbx_strand_id
1 'polypeptide(L)'
;MIGSALDAEEVRRACELAAGAAGVRDGHVAVEFVGPERIAALNHEFRGREGPTDVLSFPVDEDGAAAGERELGDVVICPAHTEDLLEAVVHGVLHLTGMDHETDGGEMLALQDELMARLR
;
A
#
# COMPACT_ATOMS: atom_id res chain seq x y z
N MET A 1 -16.61 8.50 14.55
CA MET A 1 -16.29 8.54 13.87
C MET A 1 -15.89 8.09 13.25
N ILE A 2 -16.15 7.80 13.24
CA ILE A 2 -15.78 7.50 12.58
C ILE A 2 -15.26 7.81 11.49
N GLY A 3 -15.40 8.39 10.92
CA GLY A 3 -14.83 9.04 9.81
C GLY A 3 -13.43 8.70 9.47
N SER A 4 -12.96 7.70 10.01
CA SER A 4 -11.59 7.28 9.75
C SER A 4 -11.45 6.52 8.45
N ALA A 5 -12.55 6.06 7.86
CA ALA A 5 -12.48 5.30 6.62
C ALA A 5 -12.32 6.23 5.43
N LEU A 6 -11.47 5.86 4.48
CA LEU A 6 -11.35 6.57 3.22
C LEU A 6 -12.46 6.10 2.28
N ASP A 7 -12.94 6.99 1.42
CA ASP A 7 -13.88 6.56 0.41
C ASP A 7 -13.14 5.93 -0.79
N ALA A 8 -13.89 5.26 -1.64
CA ALA A 8 -13.29 4.52 -2.76
C ALA A 8 -12.54 5.44 -3.72
N GLU A 9 -13.04 6.65 -3.90
CA GLU A 9 -12.40 7.60 -4.80
C GLU A 9 -11.06 8.07 -4.27
N GLU A 10 -10.97 8.30 -2.97
CA GLU A 10 -9.71 8.68 -2.36
C GLU A 10 -8.68 7.58 -2.47
N VAL A 11 -9.11 6.34 -2.23
CA VAL A 11 -8.22 5.18 -2.34
C VAL A 11 -7.71 5.04 -3.78
N ARG A 12 -8.64 5.12 -4.76
CA ARG A 12 -8.27 4.99 -6.17
C ARG A 12 -7.27 6.06 -6.58
N ARG A 13 -7.52 7.30 -6.17
CA ARG A 13 -6.63 8.40 -6.52
C ARG A 13 -5.23 8.21 -5.92
N ALA A 14 -5.18 7.78 -4.66
CA ALA A 14 -3.89 7.55 -4.01
C ALA A 14 -3.13 6.43 -4.71
N CYS A 15 -3.81 5.35 -5.08
CA CYS A 15 -3.17 4.23 -5.78
C CYS A 15 -2.64 4.66 -7.14
N GLU A 16 -3.45 5.39 -7.90
CA GLU A 16 -3.03 5.84 -9.23
C GLU A 16 -1.83 6.78 -9.15
N LEU A 17 -1.86 7.70 -8.20
CA LEU A 17 -0.78 8.65 -8.07
C LEU A 17 0.52 7.97 -7.63
N ALA A 18 0.44 7.07 -6.66
CA ALA A 18 1.63 6.39 -6.17
C ALA A 18 2.21 5.45 -7.23
N ALA A 19 1.37 4.67 -7.89
CA ALA A 19 1.84 3.77 -8.94
C ALA A 19 2.43 4.55 -10.11
N GLY A 20 1.76 5.63 -10.50
CA GLY A 20 2.22 6.46 -11.60
C GLY A 20 3.57 7.11 -11.31
N ALA A 21 3.78 7.54 -10.07
CA ALA A 21 5.04 8.15 -9.67
C ALA A 21 6.20 7.16 -9.77
N ALA A 22 5.90 5.86 -9.61
CA ALA A 22 6.90 4.81 -9.75
C ALA A 22 6.97 4.27 -11.17
N GLY A 23 6.28 4.88 -12.12
CA GLY A 23 6.37 4.51 -13.53
C GLY A 23 5.38 3.46 -14.00
N VAL A 24 4.40 3.12 -13.17
CA VAL A 24 3.40 2.12 -13.53
C VAL A 24 2.12 2.82 -13.96
N ARG A 25 1.67 2.59 -15.17
CA ARG A 25 0.50 3.29 -15.69
C ARG A 25 -0.79 2.53 -15.52
N ASP A 26 -0.88 1.32 -15.97
CA ASP A 26 -2.13 0.57 -15.96
C ASP A 26 -2.10 -0.52 -14.90
N GLY A 27 -1.67 -0.14 -13.69
CA GLY A 27 -1.57 -1.10 -12.61
C GLY A 27 -2.84 -1.20 -11.79
N HIS A 28 -3.13 -2.39 -11.34
CA HIS A 28 -4.25 -2.65 -10.43
C HIS A 28 -3.74 -2.98 -9.05
N VAL A 29 -4.35 -2.36 -8.05
CA VAL A 29 -4.03 -2.61 -6.65
C VAL A 29 -5.32 -2.91 -5.91
N ALA A 30 -5.34 -3.98 -5.14
CA ALA A 30 -6.45 -4.27 -4.24
C ALA A 30 -6.09 -3.71 -2.86
N VAL A 31 -6.97 -2.91 -2.30
CA VAL A 31 -6.78 -2.37 -0.96
C VAL A 31 -7.87 -2.92 -0.07
N GLU A 32 -7.49 -3.51 1.04
CA GLU A 32 -8.43 -4.13 1.96
C GLU A 32 -8.21 -3.60 3.37
N PHE A 33 -9.30 -3.25 4.04
CA PHE A 33 -9.23 -2.78 5.43
C PHE A 33 -9.70 -3.92 6.33
N VAL A 34 -8.89 -4.26 7.33
CA VAL A 34 -9.15 -5.42 8.19
C VAL A 34 -8.98 -5.05 9.64
N GLY A 35 -9.49 -5.89 10.54
CA GLY A 35 -9.32 -5.70 11.96
C GLY A 35 -7.96 -6.21 12.45
N PRO A 36 -7.64 -5.91 13.74
CA PRO A 36 -6.33 -6.28 14.28
C PRO A 36 -6.05 -7.78 14.28
N GLU A 37 -7.07 -8.59 14.51
CA GLU A 37 -6.88 -10.04 14.55
C GLU A 37 -6.50 -10.59 13.18
N ARG A 38 -7.16 -10.08 12.14
CA ARG A 38 -6.87 -10.54 10.79
C ARG A 38 -5.47 -10.15 10.35
N ILE A 39 -5.08 -8.90 10.61
CA ILE A 39 -3.76 -8.46 10.16
C ILE A 39 -2.66 -9.13 10.99
N ALA A 40 -2.95 -9.44 12.26
CA ALA A 40 -1.98 -10.18 13.08
C ALA A 40 -1.75 -11.58 12.50
N ALA A 41 -2.82 -12.25 12.07
CA ALA A 41 -2.70 -13.56 11.46
C ALA A 41 -1.88 -13.51 10.17
N LEU A 42 -2.14 -12.50 9.34
CA LEU A 42 -1.39 -12.32 8.10
C LEU A 42 0.07 -12.00 8.37
N ASN A 43 0.33 -11.18 9.38
CA ASN A 43 1.68 -10.80 9.75
C ASN A 43 2.47 -12.03 10.20
N HIS A 44 1.84 -12.87 10.99
CA HIS A 44 2.47 -14.10 11.45
C HIS A 44 2.72 -15.07 10.29
N GLU A 45 1.71 -15.26 9.46
CA GLU A 45 1.79 -16.26 8.38
C GLU A 45 2.80 -15.88 7.31
N PHE A 46 2.83 -14.62 6.92
CA PHE A 46 3.62 -14.20 5.76
C PHE A 46 4.92 -13.50 6.11
N ARG A 47 5.06 -12.98 7.33
CA ARG A 47 6.27 -12.28 7.74
C ARG A 47 6.94 -12.89 8.96
N GLY A 48 6.29 -13.86 9.59
CA GLY A 48 6.84 -14.50 10.78
C GLY A 48 6.92 -13.60 11.98
N ARG A 49 6.11 -12.55 12.01
CA ARG A 49 6.12 -11.58 13.10
C ARG A 49 4.89 -11.72 13.96
N GLU A 50 5.04 -11.44 15.24
CA GLU A 50 3.94 -11.55 16.19
C GLU A 50 3.18 -10.24 16.30
N GLY A 51 1.85 -10.33 16.39
CA GLY A 51 1.01 -9.19 16.66
C GLY A 51 0.57 -8.44 15.42
N PRO A 52 -0.39 -7.53 15.60
CA PRO A 52 -0.88 -6.74 14.48
C PRO A 52 0.12 -5.67 14.04
N THR A 53 -0.06 -5.22 12.82
CA THR A 53 0.72 -4.12 12.27
C THR A 53 -0.25 -3.14 11.59
N ASP A 54 0.27 -2.08 11.00
CA ASP A 54 -0.58 -1.09 10.35
C ASP A 54 -0.88 -1.48 8.89
N VAL A 55 0.13 -1.85 8.13
CA VAL A 55 -0.06 -2.13 6.70
C VAL A 55 0.85 -3.28 6.26
N LEU A 56 0.32 -4.12 5.39
CA LEU A 56 1.07 -5.20 4.75
C LEU A 56 0.87 -5.11 3.26
N SER A 57 1.93 -5.32 2.50
CA SER A 57 1.88 -5.31 1.04
C SER A 57 2.28 -6.68 0.52
N PHE A 58 1.47 -7.20 -0.40
CA PHE A 58 1.68 -8.52 -0.99
C PHE A 58 1.81 -8.38 -2.50
N PRO A 59 3.03 -8.19 -3.00
CA PRO A 59 3.21 -8.03 -4.45
C PRO A 59 2.89 -9.32 -5.19
N VAL A 60 2.31 -9.15 -6.38
CA VAL A 60 2.03 -10.27 -7.26
C VAL A 60 3.31 -10.64 -8.00
N ASP A 61 3.51 -11.93 -8.21
CA ASP A 61 4.64 -12.41 -8.98
C ASP A 61 4.47 -11.95 -10.43
N GLU A 62 5.49 -11.33 -10.94
CA GLU A 62 5.44 -10.64 -12.22
C GLU A 62 5.67 -11.53 -13.44
N ASP A 63 5.92 -12.79 -13.24
CA ASP A 63 6.27 -13.67 -14.33
C ASP A 63 5.18 -13.69 -15.37
N GLY A 64 5.55 -13.37 -16.60
CA GLY A 64 4.63 -13.45 -17.70
C GLY A 64 3.60 -12.34 -17.76
N ALA A 65 3.94 -11.17 -17.29
CA ALA A 65 3.04 -10.03 -17.41
C ALA A 65 2.70 -9.82 -18.87
N ALA A 66 1.44 -10.07 -19.21
CA ALA A 66 0.98 -9.89 -20.57
C ALA A 66 0.82 -8.42 -20.86
N ALA A 67 0.75 -8.10 -22.15
CA ALA A 67 0.41 -6.75 -22.55
C ALA A 67 -0.96 -6.41 -21.98
N GLY A 68 -1.10 -5.22 -21.40
CA GLY A 68 -2.36 -4.79 -20.84
C GLY A 68 -2.20 -4.44 -19.38
N GLU A 69 -3.27 -4.68 -18.62
CA GLU A 69 -3.29 -4.28 -17.22
C GLU A 69 -2.35 -5.12 -16.39
N ARG A 70 -1.64 -4.44 -15.49
CA ARG A 70 -0.67 -5.08 -14.64
C ARG A 70 -1.23 -5.18 -13.23
N GLU A 71 -1.20 -6.37 -12.68
CA GLU A 71 -1.64 -6.59 -11.31
C GLU A 71 -0.46 -6.34 -10.38
N LEU A 72 -0.54 -5.30 -9.56
CA LEU A 72 0.55 -4.98 -8.65
C LEU A 72 0.50 -5.80 -7.37
N GLY A 73 -0.68 -6.08 -6.88
CA GLY A 73 -0.83 -6.88 -5.68
C GLY A 73 -1.85 -6.30 -4.72
N ASP A 74 -1.72 -6.69 -3.46
CA ASP A 74 -2.67 -6.33 -2.41
C ASP A 74 -2.01 -5.48 -1.35
N VAL A 75 -2.74 -4.47 -0.87
CA VAL A 75 -2.35 -3.69 0.31
C VAL A 75 -3.41 -3.95 1.37
N VAL A 76 -3.01 -4.48 2.51
CA VAL A 76 -3.93 -4.78 3.61
C VAL A 76 -3.62 -3.82 4.74
N ILE A 77 -4.63 -3.09 5.19
CA ILE A 77 -4.46 -2.03 6.18
C ILE A 77 -5.35 -2.29 7.38
N CYS A 78 -4.80 -2.10 8.57
CA CYS A 78 -5.56 -2.18 9.80
C CYS A 78 -5.80 -0.77 10.33
N PRO A 79 -7.01 -0.20 10.15
CA PRO A 79 -7.27 1.16 10.61
C PRO A 79 -7.04 1.37 12.10
N ALA A 80 -7.28 0.34 12.90
CA ALA A 80 -7.11 0.44 14.34
C ALA A 80 -5.66 0.70 14.75
N HIS A 81 -4.71 0.37 13.87
CA HIS A 81 -3.29 0.56 14.14
C HIS A 81 -2.63 1.54 13.17
N THR A 82 -3.45 2.35 12.49
CA THR A 82 -2.96 3.28 11.48
C THR A 82 -3.42 4.68 11.82
N GLU A 83 -2.48 5.61 11.92
CA GLU A 83 -2.83 7.00 12.21
C GLU A 83 -3.35 7.72 10.97
N ASP A 84 -2.76 7.42 9.81
CA ASP A 84 -3.08 8.11 8.57
C ASP A 84 -3.36 7.07 7.49
N LEU A 85 -4.64 6.84 7.21
CA LEU A 85 -5.04 5.81 6.25
C LEU A 85 -4.56 6.13 4.83
N LEU A 86 -4.60 7.39 4.45
CA LEU A 86 -4.17 7.78 3.11
C LEU A 86 -2.68 7.52 2.93
N GLU A 87 -1.90 7.86 3.95
CA GLU A 87 -0.46 7.60 3.92
C GLU A 87 -0.18 6.10 3.84
N ALA A 88 -0.97 5.30 4.56
CA ALA A 88 -0.80 3.84 4.54
C ALA A 88 -1.04 3.28 3.15
N VAL A 89 -2.04 3.80 2.42
CA VAL A 89 -2.30 3.38 1.05
C VAL A 89 -1.10 3.71 0.17
N VAL A 90 -0.63 4.94 0.24
CA VAL A 90 0.52 5.37 -0.57
C VAL A 90 1.75 4.52 -0.26
N HIS A 91 2.02 4.34 1.03
CA HIS A 91 3.17 3.55 1.47
C HIS A 91 3.11 2.12 0.93
N GLY A 92 1.94 1.50 1.07
CA GLY A 92 1.78 0.12 0.60
C GLY A 92 1.94 0.00 -0.91
N VAL A 93 1.39 0.95 -1.66
CA VAL A 93 1.52 0.91 -3.11
C VAL A 93 2.97 1.08 -3.54
N LEU A 94 3.71 1.97 -2.89
CA LEU A 94 5.13 2.15 -3.23
C LEU A 94 5.91 0.85 -2.99
N HIS A 95 5.60 0.12 -1.92
CA HIS A 95 6.22 -1.19 -1.70
C HIS A 95 5.87 -2.15 -2.84
N LEU A 96 4.62 -2.12 -3.32
CA LEU A 96 4.21 -3.01 -4.41
C LEU A 96 4.99 -2.75 -5.69
N THR A 97 5.46 -1.51 -5.88
CA THR A 97 6.23 -1.18 -7.07
C THR A 97 7.71 -1.54 -6.93
N GLY A 98 8.10 -2.10 -5.80
CA GLY A 98 9.46 -2.56 -5.57
C GLY A 98 10.31 -1.67 -4.70
N MET A 99 9.77 -0.56 -4.22
CA MET A 99 10.54 0.32 -3.35
C MET A 99 10.60 -0.22 -1.94
N ASP A 100 11.72 -0.03 -1.27
CA ASP A 100 11.91 -0.54 0.08
C ASP A 100 12.70 0.47 0.89
N HIS A 101 12.03 1.15 1.82
CA HIS A 101 12.66 2.21 2.61
C HIS A 101 13.70 1.67 3.59
N GLU A 102 13.75 0.37 3.82
CA GLU A 102 14.73 -0.21 4.72
C GLU A 102 16.07 -0.42 4.03
N THR A 103 16.07 -0.47 2.69
CA THR A 103 17.29 -0.74 1.94
C THR A 103 17.71 0.39 1.01
N ASP A 104 16.85 1.40 0.79
CA ASP A 104 17.19 2.51 -0.10
C ASP A 104 17.87 3.65 0.69
N GLY A 105 18.20 4.72 -0.01
CA GLY A 105 18.83 5.88 0.60
C GLY A 105 17.85 6.95 1.03
N GLY A 106 16.59 6.59 1.23
CA GLY A 106 15.56 7.53 1.64
C GLY A 106 14.61 7.92 0.52
N GLU A 107 14.78 7.34 -0.66
CA GLU A 107 13.97 7.69 -1.83
C GLU A 107 12.49 7.41 -1.64
N MET A 108 12.18 6.25 -1.05
CA MET A 108 10.78 5.87 -0.88
C MET A 108 10.04 6.84 0.04
N LEU A 109 10.63 7.17 1.19
CA LEU A 109 9.96 8.05 2.14
C LEU A 109 9.90 9.48 1.62
N ALA A 110 10.91 9.92 0.87
CA ALA A 110 10.86 11.24 0.25
C ALA A 110 9.76 11.32 -0.79
N LEU A 111 9.59 10.27 -1.59
CA LEU A 111 8.52 10.23 -2.58
C LEU A 111 7.16 10.18 -1.89
N GLN A 112 7.05 9.41 -0.81
CA GLN A 112 5.82 9.34 -0.05
C GLN A 112 5.40 10.72 0.45
N ASP A 113 6.35 11.49 1.00
CA ASP A 113 6.07 12.83 1.50
C ASP A 113 5.59 13.75 0.38
N GLU A 114 6.23 13.66 -0.78
CA GLU A 114 5.84 14.46 -1.92
C GLU A 114 4.43 14.12 -2.40
N LEU A 115 4.11 12.83 -2.45
CA LEU A 115 2.79 12.39 -2.88
C LEU A 115 1.71 12.80 -1.88
N MET A 116 2.02 12.71 -0.60
CA MET A 116 1.07 13.15 0.42
C MET A 116 0.77 14.64 0.30
N ALA A 117 1.78 15.44 -0.02
CA ALA A 117 1.57 16.87 -0.23
C ALA A 117 0.64 17.13 -1.42
N ARG A 118 0.71 16.29 -2.45
CA ARG A 118 -0.17 16.42 -3.61
C ARG A 118 -1.59 15.98 -3.32
N LEU A 119 -1.76 15.00 -2.47
CA LEU A 119 -3.08 14.47 -2.13
C LEU A 119 -3.83 15.37 -1.15
N ARG A 120 -3.13 16.23 -0.46
CA ARG A 120 -3.70 17.17 0.51
C ARG A 120 -3.43 18.61 0.15
#